data_794305e6604d6345bd8bbeddae885d9a
#
_entry.id   794305e6604d6345bd8bbeddae885d9a
#
_cell.length_a   1.000
_cell.length_b   1.000
_cell.length_c   1.000
_cell.angle_alpha   90.00
_cell.angle_beta   90.00
_cell.angle_gamma   90.00
#
_symmetry.space_group_name_H-M   'P 1'
#
loop_
_entity.id
_entity.type
_entity.pdbx_description
1 polymer ?
#
loop_
_entity_poly.entity_id
_entity_poly.type
_entity_poly.pdbx_seq_one_letter_code
_entity_poly.pdbx_strand_id
1 'polypeptide(L)'
;SMGAELKITQYLCPTQPLLLNEPLLDAYETNMAALGEPVVVEEANRLSTDAGNVSFRIPTLHGMLGIHGCGGVDLHTEEFAARTVTEEGREATRLGVCALAGVGYDLLTRPELLEAVRADFQRGIREQDEKGVSSSCY
;
A
#
# COMPACT_ATOMS: atom_id res chain seq x y z
N SER A 1 -29.01 -13.70 31.25
CA SER A 1 -29.02 -14.04 29.82
C SER A 1 -30.29 -13.47 29.22
N MET A 2 -30.16 -12.60 28.23
CA MET A 2 -31.30 -11.90 27.58
C MET A 2 -31.94 -12.75 26.47
N GLY A 3 -31.58 -14.03 26.34
CA GLY A 3 -32.11 -14.92 25.31
C GLY A 3 -31.75 -14.59 23.88
N ALA A 4 -30.73 -13.71 23.66
CA ALA A 4 -30.25 -13.39 22.32
C ALA A 4 -29.34 -14.51 21.79
N GLU A 5 -29.54 -14.89 20.53
CA GLU A 5 -28.69 -15.82 19.79
C GLU A 5 -27.84 -15.04 18.81
N LEU A 6 -26.51 -15.27 18.85
CA LEU A 6 -25.58 -14.67 17.91
C LEU A 6 -25.26 -15.67 16.79
N LYS A 7 -25.59 -15.30 15.54
CA LYS A 7 -25.13 -16.02 14.34
C LYS A 7 -24.08 -15.22 13.63
N ILE A 8 -22.87 -15.77 13.55
CA ILE A 8 -21.76 -15.16 12.81
C ILE A 8 -21.64 -15.90 11.47
N THR A 9 -21.68 -15.14 10.38
CA THR A 9 -21.49 -15.68 9.03
C THR A 9 -20.40 -14.86 8.33
N GLN A 10 -19.34 -15.54 7.94
CA GLN A 10 -18.29 -14.94 7.13
C GLN A 10 -18.77 -14.91 5.66
N TYR A 11 -18.84 -13.73 5.05
CA TYR A 11 -19.28 -13.54 3.67
C TYR A 11 -18.16 -12.99 2.74
N LEU A 12 -17.04 -12.56 3.30
CA LEU A 12 -15.84 -12.12 2.58
C LEU A 12 -14.59 -12.78 3.17
N CYS A 13 -13.55 -12.87 2.35
CA CYS A 13 -12.24 -13.26 2.85
C CYS A 13 -11.73 -12.24 3.88
N PRO A 14 -11.15 -12.67 5.00
CA PRO A 14 -10.54 -11.76 5.97
C PRO A 14 -9.47 -10.90 5.30
N THR A 15 -9.47 -9.61 5.60
CA THR A 15 -8.43 -8.69 5.14
C THR A 15 -7.23 -8.82 6.05
N GLN A 16 -6.06 -9.06 5.47
CA GLN A 16 -4.78 -9.09 6.17
C GLN A 16 -4.22 -7.66 6.33
N PRO A 17 -3.44 -7.39 7.37
CA PRO A 17 -2.67 -6.15 7.45
C PRO A 17 -1.66 -6.10 6.30
N LEU A 18 -1.33 -4.90 5.83
CA LEU A 18 -0.30 -4.74 4.80
C LEU A 18 1.07 -5.15 5.36
N LEU A 19 1.72 -6.11 4.70
CA LEU A 19 3.09 -6.47 4.98
C LEU A 19 4.00 -5.51 4.22
N LEU A 20 4.65 -4.61 4.96
CA LEU A 20 5.55 -3.62 4.39
C LEU A 20 6.81 -4.29 3.86
N ASN A 21 7.38 -3.71 2.81
CA ASN A 21 8.67 -4.11 2.25
C ASN A 21 9.56 -2.88 2.19
N GLU A 22 10.48 -2.79 3.17
CA GLU A 22 11.32 -1.60 3.36
C GLU A 22 12.14 -1.23 2.11
N PRO A 23 12.83 -2.17 1.42
CA PRO A 23 13.57 -1.80 0.20
C PRO A 23 12.70 -1.26 -0.94
N LEU A 24 11.42 -1.69 -1.05
CA LEU A 24 10.48 -1.11 -2.00
C LEU A 24 10.04 0.30 -1.60
N LEU A 25 9.85 0.53 -0.31
CA LEU A 25 9.51 1.85 0.21
C LEU A 25 10.66 2.83 -0.04
N ASP A 26 11.90 2.46 0.28
CA ASP A 26 13.10 3.27 0.04
C ASP A 26 13.25 3.63 -1.45
N ALA A 27 13.03 2.66 -2.35
CA ALA A 27 13.07 2.89 -3.78
C ALA A 27 11.97 3.86 -4.23
N TYR A 28 10.76 3.72 -3.70
CA TYR A 28 9.65 4.61 -3.99
C TYR A 28 9.93 6.03 -3.49
N GLU A 29 10.39 6.19 -2.25
CA GLU A 29 10.76 7.49 -1.68
C GLU A 29 11.83 8.20 -2.50
N THR A 30 12.84 7.45 -2.94
CA THR A 30 13.91 7.97 -3.81
C THR A 30 13.35 8.48 -5.13
N ASN A 31 12.47 7.72 -5.77
CA ASN A 31 11.86 8.11 -7.04
C ASN A 31 10.91 9.29 -6.86
N MET A 32 10.13 9.35 -5.80
CA MET A 32 9.25 10.48 -5.48
C MET A 32 10.05 11.75 -5.22
N ALA A 33 11.13 11.67 -4.44
CA ALA A 33 12.03 12.81 -4.20
C ALA A 33 12.67 13.34 -5.50
N ALA A 34 13.06 12.45 -6.41
CA ALA A 34 13.57 12.84 -7.72
C ALA A 34 12.52 13.55 -8.60
N LEU A 35 11.25 13.31 -8.38
CA LEU A 35 10.13 14.00 -9.02
C LEU A 35 9.75 15.32 -8.32
N GLY A 36 10.43 15.67 -7.22
CA GLY A 36 10.17 16.88 -6.44
C GLY A 36 9.06 16.74 -5.39
N GLU A 37 8.56 15.53 -5.16
CA GLU A 37 7.45 15.21 -4.25
C GLU A 37 7.94 14.29 -3.13
N PRO A 38 8.57 14.82 -2.07
CA PRO A 38 9.06 13.98 -0.98
C PRO A 38 7.91 13.28 -0.27
N VAL A 39 8.10 12.01 0.06
CA VAL A 39 7.13 11.22 0.81
C VAL A 39 7.08 11.71 2.26
N VAL A 40 5.87 11.89 2.77
CA VAL A 40 5.62 12.19 4.18
C VAL A 40 5.02 10.94 4.82
N VAL A 41 5.68 10.42 5.83
CA VAL A 41 5.16 9.28 6.60
C VAL A 41 4.19 9.83 7.66
N GLU A 42 2.90 9.57 7.49
CA GLU A 42 1.89 9.90 8.49
C GLU A 42 1.61 8.69 9.38
N GLU A 43 1.96 8.77 10.65
CA GLU A 43 1.75 7.68 11.63
C GLU A 43 0.26 7.34 11.87
N ALA A 44 -0.66 8.22 11.51
CA ALA A 44 -2.08 8.12 11.85
C ALA A 44 -2.99 7.54 10.76
N ASN A 45 -2.46 7.20 9.60
CA ASN A 45 -3.29 6.76 8.46
C ASN A 45 -3.69 5.29 8.59
N ARG A 46 -4.80 5.03 9.30
CA ARG A 46 -5.37 3.68 9.51
C ARG A 46 -6.36 3.33 8.40
N LEU A 47 -5.89 3.29 7.17
CA LEU A 47 -6.72 2.88 6.05
C LEU A 47 -6.72 1.35 5.93
N SER A 48 -7.88 0.80 5.58
CA SER A 48 -8.02 -0.61 5.24
C SER A 48 -7.84 -0.78 3.74
N THR A 49 -7.10 -1.82 3.33
CA THR A 49 -6.87 -2.15 1.92
C THR A 49 -6.79 -3.66 1.74
N ASP A 50 -7.33 -4.17 0.63
CA ASP A 50 -7.19 -5.57 0.20
C ASP A 50 -5.77 -5.89 -0.34
N ALA A 51 -4.95 -4.86 -0.59
CA ALA A 51 -3.54 -5.03 -0.90
C ALA A 51 -2.77 -5.76 0.22
N GLY A 52 -3.30 -5.76 1.46
CA GLY A 52 -2.79 -6.58 2.55
C GLY A 52 -2.71 -8.06 2.16
N ASN A 53 -3.76 -8.64 1.60
CA ASN A 53 -3.77 -10.05 1.18
C ASN A 53 -2.76 -10.33 0.06
N VAL A 54 -2.54 -9.37 -0.85
CA VAL A 54 -1.52 -9.47 -1.90
C VAL A 54 -0.13 -9.47 -1.29
N SER A 55 0.11 -8.62 -0.29
CA SER A 55 1.42 -8.46 0.36
C SER A 55 1.92 -9.70 1.09
N PHE A 56 1.03 -10.67 1.39
CA PHE A 56 1.41 -11.98 1.91
C PHE A 56 1.78 -13.01 0.82
N ARG A 57 1.65 -12.65 -0.44
CA ARG A 57 1.95 -13.54 -1.59
C ARG A 57 3.15 -13.09 -2.38
N ILE A 58 3.30 -11.77 -2.53
CA ILE A 58 4.41 -11.14 -3.26
C ILE A 58 4.85 -9.87 -2.53
N PRO A 59 6.11 -9.44 -2.69
CA PRO A 59 6.54 -8.12 -2.24
C PRO A 59 5.62 -7.05 -2.82
N THR A 60 5.06 -6.21 -1.97
CA THR A 60 4.02 -5.25 -2.39
C THR A 60 4.39 -3.85 -1.94
N LEU A 61 4.28 -2.90 -2.88
CA LEU A 61 4.31 -1.47 -2.63
C LEU A 61 2.90 -0.93 -2.81
N HIS A 62 2.38 -0.27 -1.79
CA HIS A 62 1.08 0.41 -1.84
C HIS A 62 1.27 1.85 -1.35
N GLY A 63 1.69 2.72 -2.26
CA GLY A 63 1.88 4.15 -1.99
C GLY A 63 0.56 4.90 -2.07
N MET A 64 0.38 5.85 -1.15
CA MET A 64 -0.69 6.83 -1.21
C MET A 64 -0.16 8.11 -1.85
N LEU A 65 -0.93 8.70 -2.74
CA LEU A 65 -0.57 9.94 -3.42
C LEU A 65 -1.65 10.99 -3.20
N GLY A 66 -1.25 12.14 -2.67
CA GLY A 66 -2.15 13.28 -2.49
C GLY A 66 -2.45 14.00 -3.80
N ILE A 67 -3.65 14.55 -3.92
CA ILE A 67 -4.00 15.51 -4.97
C ILE A 67 -3.82 16.91 -4.40
N HIS A 68 -3.00 17.75 -5.01
CA HIS A 68 -2.80 19.12 -4.56
C HIS A 68 -4.12 19.88 -4.46
N GLY A 69 -4.29 20.65 -3.38
CA GLY A 69 -5.53 21.41 -3.13
C GLY A 69 -6.72 20.57 -2.60
N CYS A 70 -6.51 19.28 -2.30
CA CYS A 70 -7.55 18.42 -1.70
C CYS A 70 -7.45 18.28 -0.17
N GLY A 71 -6.67 19.11 0.51
CA GLY A 71 -6.58 19.09 1.97
C GLY A 71 -7.96 19.26 2.61
N GLY A 72 -8.32 18.30 3.48
CA GLY A 72 -9.63 18.29 4.16
C GLY A 72 -10.80 17.71 3.37
N VAL A 73 -10.54 17.14 2.18
CA VAL A 73 -11.56 16.39 1.41
C VAL A 73 -11.45 14.92 1.74
N ASP A 74 -12.51 14.33 2.26
CA ASP A 74 -12.54 12.93 2.65
C ASP A 74 -12.61 12.00 1.43
N LEU A 75 -11.91 10.86 1.53
CA LEU A 75 -12.02 9.77 0.57
C LEU A 75 -13.46 9.25 0.50
N HIS A 76 -13.83 8.67 -0.63
CA HIS A 76 -15.16 8.08 -0.89
C HIS A 76 -16.32 9.10 -0.86
N THR A 77 -16.04 10.37 -1.18
CA THR A 77 -17.05 11.43 -1.34
C THR A 77 -17.18 11.86 -2.81
N GLU A 78 -18.32 12.48 -3.14
CA GLU A 78 -18.52 13.07 -4.47
C GLU A 78 -17.52 14.19 -4.74
N GLU A 79 -17.16 14.96 -3.71
CA GLU A 79 -16.17 16.02 -3.81
C GLU A 79 -14.79 15.46 -4.17
N PHE A 80 -14.34 14.37 -3.50
CA PHE A 80 -13.10 13.72 -3.84
C PHE A 80 -13.12 13.18 -5.27
N ALA A 81 -14.22 12.52 -5.67
CA ALA A 81 -14.38 12.03 -7.04
C ALA A 81 -14.28 13.16 -8.07
N ALA A 82 -14.88 14.32 -7.80
CA ALA A 82 -14.75 15.48 -8.67
C ALA A 82 -13.31 16.00 -8.78
N ARG A 83 -12.51 15.90 -7.71
CA ARG A 83 -11.09 16.31 -7.71
C ARG A 83 -10.22 15.39 -8.57
N THR A 84 -10.53 14.12 -8.67
CA THR A 84 -9.70 13.17 -9.45
C THR A 84 -9.68 13.48 -10.95
N VAL A 85 -10.67 14.19 -11.48
CA VAL A 85 -10.76 14.56 -12.91
C VAL A 85 -10.25 15.97 -13.22
N THR A 86 -9.74 16.70 -12.21
CA THR A 86 -9.12 18.01 -12.40
C THR A 86 -7.70 17.89 -12.97
N GLU A 87 -7.05 19.02 -13.27
CA GLU A 87 -5.66 19.04 -13.72
C GLU A 87 -4.73 18.52 -12.61
N GLU A 88 -4.99 18.89 -11.36
CA GLU A 88 -4.23 18.43 -10.19
C GLU A 88 -4.38 16.90 -10.00
N GLY A 89 -5.57 16.34 -10.24
CA GLY A 89 -5.81 14.90 -10.22
C GLY A 89 -5.05 14.16 -11.32
N ARG A 90 -4.98 14.75 -12.53
CA ARG A 90 -4.19 14.21 -13.64
C ARG A 90 -2.69 14.27 -13.35
N GLU A 91 -2.23 15.38 -12.76
CA GLU A 91 -0.82 15.52 -12.38
C GLU A 91 -0.43 14.52 -11.28
N ALA A 92 -1.26 14.34 -10.25
CA ALA A 92 -1.06 13.31 -9.23
C ALA A 92 -0.97 11.90 -9.87
N THR A 93 -1.85 11.60 -10.82
CA THR A 93 -1.81 10.32 -11.56
C THR A 93 -0.50 10.19 -12.34
N ARG A 94 -0.05 11.25 -13.04
CA ARG A 94 1.22 11.25 -13.78
C ARG A 94 2.42 11.01 -12.86
N LEU A 95 2.45 11.66 -11.70
CA LEU A 95 3.51 11.48 -10.69
C LEU A 95 3.53 10.04 -10.19
N GLY A 96 2.38 9.47 -9.85
CA GLY A 96 2.27 8.07 -9.42
C GLY A 96 2.77 7.08 -10.49
N VAL A 97 2.40 7.30 -11.75
CA VAL A 97 2.89 6.48 -12.88
C VAL A 97 4.41 6.58 -13.00
N CYS A 98 4.97 7.79 -12.94
CA CYS A 98 6.42 7.98 -13.04
C CYS A 98 7.17 7.33 -11.86
N ALA A 99 6.67 7.48 -10.63
CA ALA A 99 7.28 6.88 -9.46
C ALA A 99 7.29 5.35 -9.52
N LEU A 100 6.14 4.75 -9.86
CA LEU A 100 6.04 3.29 -10.00
C LEU A 100 6.88 2.75 -11.17
N ALA A 101 6.93 3.47 -12.28
CA ALA A 101 7.80 3.12 -13.41
C ALA A 101 9.28 3.20 -13.02
N GLY A 102 9.67 4.21 -12.21
CA GLY A 102 11.01 4.33 -11.64
C GLY A 102 11.38 3.15 -10.75
N VAL A 103 10.51 2.76 -9.83
CA VAL A 103 10.71 1.56 -8.99
C VAL A 103 10.83 0.31 -9.85
N GLY A 104 9.96 0.15 -10.86
CA GLY A 104 10.04 -0.97 -11.80
C GLY A 104 11.37 -1.01 -12.56
N TYR A 105 11.86 0.14 -13.03
CA TYR A 105 13.15 0.27 -13.69
C TYR A 105 14.31 -0.10 -12.75
N ASP A 106 14.29 0.39 -11.52
CA ASP A 106 15.29 0.07 -10.50
C ASP A 106 15.35 -1.44 -10.22
N LEU A 107 14.19 -2.09 -10.07
CA LEU A 107 14.11 -3.54 -9.86
C LEU A 107 14.67 -4.35 -11.05
N LEU A 108 14.52 -3.86 -12.28
CA LEU A 108 15.02 -4.53 -13.48
C LEU A 108 16.52 -4.30 -13.71
N THR A 109 17.06 -3.17 -13.26
CA THR A 109 18.43 -2.77 -13.55
C THR A 109 19.39 -2.92 -12.37
N ARG A 110 18.85 -3.14 -11.16
CA ARG A 110 19.61 -3.26 -9.91
C ARG A 110 19.33 -4.60 -9.23
N PRO A 111 20.07 -5.67 -9.60
CA PRO A 111 19.88 -7.01 -9.03
C PRO A 111 19.95 -7.03 -7.49
N GLU A 112 20.83 -6.21 -6.90
CA GLU A 112 20.98 -6.09 -5.45
C GLU A 112 19.71 -5.58 -4.76
N LEU A 113 18.97 -4.66 -5.39
CA LEU A 113 17.68 -4.20 -4.89
C LEU A 113 16.64 -5.32 -4.94
N LEU A 114 16.56 -6.04 -6.03
CA LEU A 114 15.63 -7.17 -6.18
C LEU A 114 15.91 -8.27 -5.15
N GLU A 115 17.18 -8.55 -4.87
CA GLU A 115 17.56 -9.52 -3.82
C GLU A 115 17.18 -9.01 -2.42
N ALA A 116 17.41 -7.72 -2.12
CA ALA A 116 17.00 -7.11 -0.85
C ALA A 116 15.48 -7.17 -0.66
N VAL A 117 14.69 -6.85 -1.70
CA VAL A 117 13.22 -6.92 -1.69
C VAL A 117 12.75 -8.34 -1.39
N ARG A 118 13.35 -9.35 -2.02
CA ARG A 118 13.01 -10.77 -1.78
C ARG A 118 13.37 -11.21 -0.38
N ALA A 119 14.55 -10.84 0.11
CA ALA A 119 15.01 -11.21 1.44
C ALA A 119 14.13 -10.60 2.54
N ASP A 120 13.76 -9.33 2.38
CA ASP A 120 12.88 -8.61 3.28
C ASP A 120 11.48 -9.24 3.32
N PHE A 121 10.91 -9.54 2.17
CA PHE A 121 9.63 -10.23 2.07
C PHE A 121 9.66 -11.58 2.81
N GLN A 122 10.68 -12.41 2.57
CA GLN A 122 10.82 -13.72 3.22
C GLN A 122 10.99 -13.59 4.74
N ARG A 123 11.66 -12.54 5.22
CA ARG A 123 11.77 -12.23 6.64
C ARG A 123 10.40 -11.89 7.22
N GLY A 124 9.67 -10.96 6.57
CA GLY A 124 8.36 -10.53 7.02
C GLY A 124 7.35 -11.68 7.09
N ILE A 125 7.31 -12.58 6.11
CA ILE A 125 6.43 -13.76 6.14
C ILE A 125 6.76 -14.64 7.35
N ARG A 126 8.02 -14.96 7.61
CA ARG A 126 8.41 -15.77 8.79
C ARG A 126 7.98 -15.15 10.10
N GLU A 127 8.19 -13.84 10.26
CA GLU A 127 7.78 -13.12 11.48
C GLU A 127 6.26 -13.14 11.70
N GLN A 128 5.47 -13.13 10.63
CA GLN A 128 4.01 -13.21 10.73
C GLN A 128 3.55 -14.64 11.08
N ASP A 129 4.19 -15.66 10.51
CA ASP A 129 3.91 -17.05 10.85
C ASP A 129 4.22 -17.34 12.33
N GLU A 130 5.32 -16.81 12.87
CA GLU A 130 5.68 -16.91 14.28
C GLU A 130 4.66 -16.23 15.21
N LYS A 131 4.04 -15.14 14.76
CA LYS A 131 2.98 -14.43 15.49
C LYS A 131 1.59 -15.10 15.34
N GLY A 132 1.48 -16.20 14.59
CA GLY A 132 0.23 -16.91 14.35
C GLY A 132 -0.75 -16.16 13.44
N VAL A 133 -0.28 -15.18 12.69
CA VAL A 133 -1.06 -14.50 11.65
C VAL A 133 -1.02 -15.40 10.41
N SER A 134 -1.92 -16.39 10.39
CA SER A 134 -1.97 -17.37 9.31
C SER A 134 -2.33 -16.72 7.97
N SER A 135 -1.54 -17.01 6.94
CA SER A 135 -1.85 -16.70 5.53
C SER A 135 -2.99 -17.56 4.96
N SER A 136 -3.70 -18.32 5.80
CA SER A 136 -4.74 -19.27 5.38
C SER A 136 -6.06 -18.58 5.08
N CYS A 137 -6.17 -17.98 3.92
CA CYS A 137 -7.44 -17.66 3.27
C CYS A 137 -7.78 -18.67 2.14
N TYR A 138 -7.20 -19.88 2.14
CA TYR A 138 -7.53 -20.94 1.17
C TYR A 138 -7.34 -22.31 1.79
#